data_80c59c444549bb14c2782599a688d83e
#
_entry.id   80c59c444549bb14c2782599a688d83e
#
_cell.length_a   1.000
_cell.length_b   1.000
_cell.length_c   1.000
_cell.angle_alpha   90.00
_cell.angle_beta   90.00
_cell.angle_gamma   90.00
#
_symmetry.space_group_name_H-M   'P 1'
#
loop_
_entity.id
_entity.type
_entity.pdbx_description
1 polymer ?
#
loop_
_entity_poly.entity_id
_entity_poly.type
_entity_poly.pdbx_seq_one_letter_code
_entity_poly.pdbx_strand_id
1 'polypeptide(L)'
;MVMGAKTKNLLLDTNLLLLYLIGGKDPKLLESARRLNAYIEEDFYLLIRFIELNGFSRLVSTPHILTEASNLIGLERDLLRTLGRDAIKEYVQHCNEISHDACMLVDEPEFTRLGLTDVAISLASRLPAFELTADLPLYLHLSNEGVEVENFNHIRQGSWS
;
A
#
# COMPACT_ATOMS: atom_id res chain seq x y z
N MET A 1 -15.01 -31.46 -7.08
CA MET A 1 -14.20 -30.93 -5.98
C MET A 1 -13.87 -29.48 -6.30
N VAL A 2 -14.58 -28.57 -5.69
CA VAL A 2 -14.31 -27.14 -5.86
C VAL A 2 -13.08 -26.85 -5.01
N MET A 3 -11.93 -26.64 -5.66
CA MET A 3 -10.78 -26.06 -4.97
C MET A 3 -11.20 -24.65 -4.54
N GLY A 4 -11.37 -24.46 -3.23
CA GLY A 4 -11.65 -23.14 -2.69
C GLY A 4 -10.59 -22.16 -3.20
N ALA A 5 -11.02 -21.08 -3.83
CA ALA A 5 -10.12 -20.03 -4.26
C ALA A 5 -9.29 -19.61 -3.06
N LYS A 6 -7.97 -19.78 -3.12
CA LYS A 6 -7.07 -19.26 -2.08
C LYS A 6 -7.36 -17.77 -1.95
N THR A 7 -7.75 -17.36 -0.75
CA THR A 7 -7.97 -15.94 -0.43
C THR A 7 -6.67 -15.20 -0.71
N LYS A 8 -6.67 -14.35 -1.72
CA LYS A 8 -5.49 -13.53 -2.03
C LYS A 8 -5.55 -12.25 -1.22
N ASN A 9 -4.55 -12.04 -0.39
CA ASN A 9 -4.38 -10.82 0.39
C ASN A 9 -3.46 -9.85 -0.37
N LEU A 10 -3.82 -8.57 -0.38
CA LEU A 10 -3.02 -7.50 -0.96
C LEU A 10 -2.58 -6.53 0.12
N LEU A 11 -1.28 -6.28 0.20
CA LEU A 11 -0.69 -5.23 1.02
C LEU A 11 -0.19 -4.12 0.11
N LEU A 12 -0.67 -2.89 0.34
CA LEU A 12 -0.21 -1.68 -0.34
C LEU A 12 0.78 -0.94 0.56
N ASP A 13 1.89 -0.47 -0.01
CA ASP A 13 2.76 0.45 0.72
C ASP A 13 2.05 1.79 0.98
N THR A 14 2.65 2.66 1.78
CA THR A 14 2.01 3.92 2.21
C THR A 14 1.58 4.80 1.03
N ASN A 15 2.44 4.98 0.03
CA ASN A 15 2.11 5.85 -1.12
C ASN A 15 0.97 5.29 -1.96
N LEU A 16 0.96 3.99 -2.19
CA LEU A 16 -0.11 3.33 -2.93
C LEU A 16 -1.42 3.27 -2.12
N LEU A 17 -1.31 3.13 -0.81
CA LEU A 17 -2.48 3.25 0.06
C LEU A 17 -3.09 4.64 -0.04
N LEU A 18 -2.28 5.71 -0.02
CA LEU A 18 -2.76 7.07 -0.21
C LEU A 18 -3.42 7.26 -1.58
N LEU A 19 -2.82 6.73 -2.64
CA LEU A 19 -3.41 6.74 -3.98
C LEU A 19 -4.78 6.06 -4.00
N TYR A 20 -4.88 4.90 -3.37
CA TYR A 20 -6.13 4.14 -3.23
C TYR A 20 -7.20 4.92 -2.45
N LEU A 21 -6.83 5.48 -1.29
CA LEU A 21 -7.77 6.17 -0.39
C LEU A 21 -8.28 7.48 -1.00
N ILE A 22 -7.38 8.34 -1.45
CA ILE A 22 -7.72 9.67 -1.97
C ILE A 22 -8.36 9.55 -3.35
N GLY A 23 -7.80 8.72 -4.22
CA GLY A 23 -8.37 8.44 -5.53
C GLY A 23 -9.77 7.82 -5.45
N GLY A 24 -10.01 7.00 -4.43
CA GLY A 24 -11.32 6.40 -4.15
C GLY A 24 -12.39 7.41 -3.74
N LYS A 25 -12.00 8.55 -3.16
CA LYS A 25 -12.93 9.65 -2.87
C LYS A 25 -13.22 10.48 -4.12
N ASP A 26 -12.19 10.92 -4.81
CA ASP A 26 -12.27 11.58 -6.10
C ASP A 26 -10.88 11.57 -6.77
N PRO A 27 -10.70 10.89 -7.91
CA PRO A 27 -9.41 10.83 -8.60
C PRO A 27 -8.84 12.21 -8.97
N LYS A 28 -9.68 13.20 -9.16
CA LYS A 28 -9.25 14.58 -9.48
C LYS A 28 -8.50 15.26 -8.34
N LEU A 29 -8.68 14.77 -7.10
CA LEU A 29 -7.96 15.30 -5.94
C LEU A 29 -6.47 14.95 -5.91
N LEU A 30 -6.03 13.97 -6.71
CA LEU A 30 -4.65 13.53 -6.75
C LEU A 30 -3.67 14.66 -7.13
N GLU A 31 -4.07 15.51 -8.07
CA GLU A 31 -3.24 16.64 -8.52
C GLU A 31 -2.99 17.68 -7.41
N SER A 32 -3.90 17.80 -6.47
CA SER A 32 -3.80 18.75 -5.35
C SER A 32 -3.17 18.16 -4.09
N ALA A 33 -3.00 16.84 -4.03
CA ALA A 33 -2.40 16.16 -2.91
C ALA A 33 -0.86 16.25 -2.97
N ARG A 34 -0.23 16.79 -1.93
CA ARG A 34 1.22 17.04 -1.91
C ARG A 34 2.06 15.80 -2.16
N ARG A 35 1.67 14.69 -1.56
CA ARG A 35 2.41 13.42 -1.64
C ARG A 35 2.12 12.64 -2.91
N LEU A 36 1.05 12.95 -3.60
CA LEU A 36 0.54 12.20 -4.76
C LEU A 36 0.63 12.98 -6.07
N ASN A 37 1.32 14.10 -6.11
CA ASN A 37 1.43 14.95 -7.30
C ASN A 37 2.17 14.28 -8.48
N ALA A 38 2.85 13.17 -8.24
CA ALA A 38 3.47 12.34 -9.28
C ALA A 38 2.47 11.36 -9.93
N TYR A 39 1.27 11.22 -9.37
CA TYR A 39 0.22 10.37 -9.89
C TYR A 39 -0.86 11.20 -10.58
N ILE A 40 -1.43 10.63 -11.62
CA ILE A 40 -2.55 11.19 -12.36
C ILE A 40 -3.79 10.30 -12.17
N GLU A 41 -4.94 10.78 -12.64
CA GLU A 41 -6.21 10.07 -12.51
C GLU A 41 -6.15 8.64 -13.10
N GLU A 42 -5.48 8.49 -14.24
CA GLU A 42 -5.28 7.20 -14.91
C GLU A 42 -4.50 6.20 -14.04
N ASP A 43 -3.58 6.67 -13.21
CA ASP A 43 -2.83 5.81 -12.30
C ASP A 43 -3.74 5.19 -11.22
N PHE A 44 -4.74 5.96 -10.75
CA PHE A 44 -5.73 5.42 -9.84
C PHE A 44 -6.55 4.30 -10.50
N TYR A 45 -7.05 4.53 -11.71
CA TYR A 45 -7.79 3.51 -12.42
C TYR A 45 -6.94 2.28 -12.76
N LEU A 46 -5.65 2.49 -13.05
CA LEU A 46 -4.72 1.39 -13.25
C LEU A 46 -4.56 0.54 -11.98
N LEU A 47 -4.44 1.19 -10.81
CA LEU A 47 -4.39 0.50 -9.51
C LEU A 47 -5.65 -0.32 -9.25
N ILE A 48 -6.83 0.26 -9.44
CA ILE A 48 -8.11 -0.44 -9.26
C ILE A 48 -8.21 -1.63 -10.20
N ARG A 49 -7.86 -1.44 -11.47
CA ARG A 49 -7.86 -2.51 -12.46
C ARG A 49 -6.90 -3.64 -12.10
N PHE A 50 -5.72 -3.31 -11.59
CA PHE A 50 -4.77 -4.30 -11.10
C PHE A 50 -5.37 -5.15 -9.97
N ILE A 51 -6.01 -4.49 -9.01
CA ILE A 51 -6.67 -5.16 -7.87
C ILE A 51 -7.76 -6.11 -8.37
N GLU A 52 -8.62 -5.65 -9.26
CA GLU A 52 -9.75 -6.42 -9.78
C GLU A 52 -9.29 -7.62 -10.62
N LEU A 53 -8.35 -7.41 -11.54
CA LEU A 53 -7.86 -8.46 -12.45
C LEU A 53 -7.11 -9.58 -11.71
N ASN A 54 -6.46 -9.27 -10.61
CA ASN A 54 -5.73 -10.28 -9.83
C ASN A 54 -6.61 -10.98 -8.79
N GLY A 55 -7.86 -10.58 -8.64
CA GLY A 55 -8.83 -11.23 -7.76
C GLY A 55 -8.46 -11.19 -6.27
N PHE A 56 -7.87 -10.09 -5.83
CA PHE A 56 -7.60 -9.88 -4.40
C PHE A 56 -8.92 -9.76 -3.63
N SER A 57 -9.07 -10.56 -2.60
CA SER A 57 -10.30 -10.64 -1.80
C SER A 57 -10.20 -9.88 -0.47
N ARG A 58 -8.98 -9.60 -0.03
CA ARG A 58 -8.73 -8.88 1.23
C ARG A 58 -7.58 -7.91 1.09
N LEU A 59 -7.75 -6.75 1.71
CA LEU A 59 -6.68 -5.78 1.90
C LEU A 59 -6.07 -5.99 3.29
N VAL A 60 -4.74 -5.95 3.34
CA VAL A 60 -3.95 -6.15 4.55
C VAL A 60 -3.10 -4.91 4.76
N SER A 61 -2.89 -4.51 5.99
CA SER A 61 -2.01 -3.39 6.32
C SER A 61 -1.28 -3.63 7.65
N THR A 62 -0.36 -2.73 7.97
CA THR A 62 0.32 -2.71 9.27
C THR A 62 -0.02 -1.41 10.00
N PRO A 63 0.07 -1.38 11.35
CA PRO A 63 -0.10 -0.13 12.10
C PRO A 63 0.81 0.99 11.62
N HIS A 64 2.03 0.66 11.17
CA HIS A 64 3.01 1.62 10.67
C HIS A 64 2.56 2.29 9.37
N ILE A 65 2.07 1.51 8.40
CA ILE A 65 1.50 2.04 7.15
C ILE A 65 0.31 2.96 7.46
N LEU A 66 -0.60 2.49 8.31
CA LEU A 66 -1.82 3.26 8.66
C LEU A 66 -1.48 4.56 9.37
N THR A 67 -0.52 4.53 10.30
CA THR A 67 -0.06 5.71 11.02
C THR A 67 0.62 6.70 10.07
N GLU A 68 1.52 6.24 9.23
CA GLU A 68 2.22 7.07 8.25
C GLU A 68 1.24 7.71 7.27
N ALA A 69 0.30 6.93 6.72
CA ALA A 69 -0.75 7.44 5.84
C ALA A 69 -1.61 8.50 6.54
N SER A 70 -2.03 8.25 7.78
CA SER A 70 -2.80 9.21 8.57
C SER A 70 -2.02 10.52 8.81
N ASN A 71 -0.73 10.44 9.12
CA ASN A 71 0.11 11.61 9.33
C ASN A 71 0.29 12.42 8.04
N LEU A 72 0.51 11.76 6.91
CA LEU A 72 0.65 12.42 5.61
C LEU A 72 -0.66 13.12 5.19
N ILE A 73 -1.80 12.48 5.40
CA ILE A 73 -3.12 13.10 5.18
C ILE A 73 -3.31 14.31 6.09
N GLY A 74 -2.82 14.23 7.33
CA GLY A 74 -2.89 15.34 8.30
C GLY A 74 -2.17 16.62 7.84
N LEU A 75 -1.21 16.50 6.92
CA LEU A 75 -0.48 17.64 6.34
C LEU A 75 -1.23 18.30 5.17
N GLU A 76 -2.29 17.71 4.70
CA GLU A 76 -3.09 18.23 3.59
C GLU A 76 -4.04 19.35 4.02
N ARG A 77 -4.55 20.10 3.04
CA ARG A 77 -5.53 21.17 3.27
C ARG A 77 -6.90 20.61 3.66
N ASP A 78 -7.72 21.42 4.25
CA ASP A 78 -8.94 21.07 4.99
C ASP A 78 -9.85 20.04 4.31
N LEU A 79 -10.25 20.25 3.06
CA LEU A 79 -11.14 19.32 2.36
C LEU A 79 -10.44 17.96 2.14
N LEU A 80 -9.23 17.99 1.62
CA LEU A 80 -8.48 16.76 1.33
C LEU A 80 -8.13 15.99 2.60
N ARG A 81 -7.78 16.70 3.67
CA ARG A 81 -7.56 16.11 4.99
C ARG A 81 -8.80 15.42 5.53
N THR A 82 -9.97 16.07 5.45
CA THR A 82 -11.23 15.49 5.90
C THR A 82 -11.60 14.26 5.11
N LEU A 83 -11.58 14.33 3.78
CA LEU A 83 -11.90 13.20 2.90
C LEU A 83 -10.91 12.05 3.09
N GLY A 84 -9.62 12.34 3.23
CA GLY A 84 -8.59 11.34 3.47
C GLY A 84 -8.76 10.61 4.80
N ARG A 85 -9.10 11.33 5.87
CA ARG A 85 -9.37 10.73 7.18
C ARG A 85 -10.63 9.89 7.19
N ASP A 86 -11.68 10.30 6.50
CA ASP A 86 -12.87 9.48 6.31
C ASP A 86 -12.53 8.21 5.54
N ALA A 87 -11.70 8.30 4.51
CA ALA A 87 -11.24 7.16 3.74
C ALA A 87 -10.43 6.17 4.59
N ILE A 88 -9.51 6.64 5.44
CA ILE A 88 -8.78 5.78 6.39
C ILE A 88 -9.73 5.08 7.35
N LYS A 89 -10.70 5.82 7.90
CA LYS A 89 -11.69 5.24 8.82
C LYS A 89 -12.44 4.08 8.18
N GLU A 90 -12.92 4.26 6.97
CA GLU A 90 -13.60 3.19 6.21
C GLU A 90 -12.66 2.02 5.91
N TYR A 91 -11.43 2.32 5.49
CA TYR A 91 -10.44 1.30 5.16
C TYR A 91 -10.09 0.41 6.34
N VAL A 92 -9.79 1.01 7.51
CA VAL A 92 -9.42 0.28 8.74
C VAL A 92 -10.53 -0.66 9.19
N GLN A 93 -11.80 -0.30 8.97
CA GLN A 93 -12.94 -1.15 9.31
C GLN A 93 -13.03 -2.42 8.45
N HIS A 94 -12.37 -2.45 7.30
CA HIS A 94 -12.47 -3.54 6.32
C HIS A 94 -11.13 -4.22 6.01
N CYS A 95 -9.99 -3.65 6.45
CA CYS A 95 -8.70 -4.29 6.25
C CYS A 95 -8.34 -5.24 7.39
N ASN A 96 -7.49 -6.21 7.10
CA ASN A 96 -6.84 -7.03 8.11
C ASN A 96 -5.52 -6.37 8.51
N GLU A 97 -5.33 -6.17 9.80
CA GLU A 97 -4.13 -5.56 10.35
C GLU A 97 -3.17 -6.63 10.85
N ILE A 98 -1.90 -6.55 10.42
CA ILE A 98 -0.83 -7.43 10.86
C ILE A 98 0.16 -6.60 11.69
N SER A 99 0.30 -6.96 12.97
CA SER A 99 1.14 -6.24 13.92
C SER A 99 2.33 -7.06 14.37
N HIS A 100 3.46 -6.39 14.54
CA HIS A 100 4.64 -6.92 15.21
C HIS A 100 5.14 -5.88 16.22
N ASP A 101 5.64 -6.34 17.37
CA ASP A 101 6.21 -5.43 18.35
C ASP A 101 7.44 -4.71 17.78
N ALA A 102 7.58 -3.43 18.11
CA ALA A 102 8.69 -2.61 17.60
C ALA A 102 10.06 -3.19 17.91
N CYS A 103 10.23 -3.84 19.06
CA CYS A 103 11.48 -4.50 19.42
C CYS A 103 11.86 -5.63 18.45
N MET A 104 10.88 -6.34 17.89
CA MET A 104 11.13 -7.35 16.86
C MET A 104 11.56 -6.71 15.54
N LEU A 105 10.97 -5.58 15.20
CA LEU A 105 11.27 -4.87 13.94
C LEU A 105 12.69 -4.29 13.95
N VAL A 106 13.14 -3.69 15.06
CA VAL A 106 14.48 -3.09 15.16
C VAL A 106 15.60 -4.14 15.22
N ASP A 107 15.28 -5.38 15.60
CA ASP A 107 16.22 -6.49 15.58
C ASP A 107 16.45 -7.09 14.19
N GLU A 108 15.61 -6.76 13.20
CA GLU A 108 15.81 -7.23 11.83
C GLU A 108 17.05 -6.57 11.21
N PRO A 109 17.89 -7.35 10.47
CA PRO A 109 19.13 -6.82 9.89
C PRO A 109 18.93 -5.63 8.96
N GLU A 110 17.77 -5.54 8.30
CA GLU A 110 17.43 -4.51 7.34
C GLU A 110 16.93 -3.21 7.98
N PHE A 111 16.68 -3.19 9.28
CA PHE A 111 16.07 -2.03 9.95
C PHE A 111 16.84 -0.73 9.72
N THR A 112 18.17 -0.75 9.85
CA THR A 112 18.99 0.46 9.66
C THR A 112 18.95 1.01 8.22
N ARG A 113 18.66 0.16 7.27
CA ARG A 113 18.56 0.52 5.85
C ARG A 113 17.15 0.91 5.42
N LEU A 114 16.15 0.18 5.89
CA LEU A 114 14.77 0.32 5.42
C LEU A 114 13.87 1.14 6.35
N GLY A 115 14.14 1.14 7.67
CA GLY A 115 13.28 1.78 8.66
C GLY A 115 12.09 0.93 9.12
N LEU A 116 11.36 1.42 10.12
CA LEU A 116 10.30 0.64 10.80
C LEU A 116 9.15 0.23 9.88
N THR A 117 8.66 1.15 9.05
CA THR A 117 7.51 0.87 8.18
C THR A 117 7.81 -0.24 7.19
N ASP A 118 8.95 -0.16 6.51
CA ASP A 118 9.33 -1.14 5.49
C ASP A 118 9.71 -2.49 6.09
N VAL A 119 10.33 -2.50 7.28
CA VAL A 119 10.60 -3.75 8.01
C VAL A 119 9.30 -4.40 8.47
N ALA A 120 8.32 -3.62 8.92
CA ALA A 120 7.00 -4.14 9.25
C ALA A 120 6.30 -4.78 8.03
N ILE A 121 6.43 -4.17 6.87
CA ILE A 121 5.97 -4.74 5.58
C ILE A 121 6.69 -6.06 5.30
N SER A 122 8.01 -6.08 5.43
CA SER A 122 8.82 -7.27 5.19
C SER A 122 8.40 -8.45 6.09
N LEU A 123 8.15 -8.21 7.37
CA LEU A 123 7.67 -9.25 8.29
C LEU A 123 6.23 -9.68 7.96
N ALA A 124 5.35 -8.74 7.63
CA ALA A 124 3.98 -9.05 7.23
C ALA A 124 3.91 -9.92 5.96
N SER A 125 4.85 -9.72 5.04
CA SER A 125 4.92 -10.47 3.78
C SER A 125 5.37 -11.94 3.94
N ARG A 126 5.87 -12.32 5.11
CA ARG A 126 6.12 -13.74 5.44
C ARG A 126 4.82 -14.53 5.61
N LEU A 127 3.69 -13.86 5.80
CA LEU A 127 2.35 -14.44 5.71
C LEU A 127 1.88 -14.43 4.24
N PRO A 128 0.90 -15.28 3.85
CA PRO A 128 0.43 -15.32 2.46
C PRO A 128 -0.22 -13.99 2.05
N ALA A 129 0.56 -13.07 1.54
CA ALA A 129 0.12 -11.79 1.03
C ALA A 129 0.91 -11.43 -0.23
N PHE A 130 0.24 -10.77 -1.18
CA PHE A 130 0.88 -10.14 -2.32
C PHE A 130 1.18 -8.69 -1.96
N GLU A 131 2.37 -8.23 -2.30
CA GLU A 131 2.81 -6.87 -2.04
C GLU A 131 2.80 -6.04 -3.32
N LEU A 132 2.26 -4.83 -3.22
CA LEU A 132 2.38 -3.83 -4.27
C LEU A 132 3.06 -2.59 -3.67
N THR A 133 4.17 -2.19 -4.25
CA THR A 133 4.96 -1.05 -3.78
C THR A 133 5.38 -0.14 -4.94
N ALA A 134 5.61 1.13 -4.66
CA ALA A 134 6.25 2.07 -5.56
C ALA A 134 7.71 2.39 -5.14
N ASP A 135 8.18 1.77 -4.06
CA ASP A 135 9.52 1.95 -3.51
C ASP A 135 10.48 0.90 -4.08
N LEU A 136 11.49 1.34 -4.84
CA LEU A 136 12.42 0.43 -5.47
C LEU A 136 13.30 -0.36 -4.47
N PRO A 137 13.90 0.26 -3.44
CA PRO A 137 14.64 -0.48 -2.43
C PRO A 137 13.82 -1.56 -1.74
N LEU A 138 12.58 -1.27 -1.35
CA LEU A 138 11.68 -2.23 -0.74
C LEU A 138 11.34 -3.36 -1.72
N TYR A 139 11.02 -3.03 -2.96
CA TYR A 139 10.75 -4.03 -4.01
C TYR A 139 11.91 -4.99 -4.20
N LEU A 140 13.13 -4.48 -4.31
CA LEU A 140 14.33 -5.32 -4.49
C LEU A 140 14.57 -6.21 -3.27
N HIS A 141 14.39 -5.69 -2.05
CA HIS A 141 14.53 -6.47 -0.83
C HIS A 141 13.52 -7.62 -0.79
N LEU A 142 12.24 -7.34 -0.98
CA LEU A 142 11.17 -8.34 -0.94
C LEU A 142 11.33 -9.39 -2.06
N SER A 143 11.70 -8.94 -3.25
CA SER A 143 11.98 -9.83 -4.40
C SER A 143 13.12 -10.80 -4.09
N ASN A 144 14.20 -10.32 -3.45
CA ASN A 144 15.32 -11.16 -3.04
C ASN A 144 14.95 -12.16 -1.94
N GLU A 145 13.98 -11.82 -1.09
CA GLU A 145 13.44 -12.72 -0.06
C GLU A 145 12.44 -13.76 -0.62
N GLY A 146 12.16 -13.71 -1.91
CA GLY A 146 11.21 -14.64 -2.56
C GLY A 146 9.74 -14.31 -2.32
N VAL A 147 9.43 -13.09 -1.90
CA VAL A 147 8.07 -12.60 -1.69
C VAL A 147 7.41 -12.29 -3.03
N GLU A 148 6.12 -12.61 -3.16
CA GLU A 148 5.32 -12.16 -4.29
C GLU A 148 5.11 -10.65 -4.21
N VAL A 149 5.87 -9.90 -4.99
CA VAL A 149 5.89 -8.44 -5.00
C VAL A 149 5.93 -7.91 -6.44
N GLU A 150 5.20 -6.83 -6.68
CA GLU A 150 5.25 -6.04 -7.91
C GLU A 150 5.59 -4.59 -7.62
N ASN A 151 6.30 -3.96 -8.54
CA ASN A 151 6.54 -2.52 -8.49
C ASN A 151 5.52 -1.80 -9.38
N PHE A 152 4.70 -0.95 -8.76
CA PHE A 152 3.64 -0.21 -9.46
C PHE A 152 4.20 0.71 -10.55
N ASN A 153 5.40 1.25 -10.37
CA ASN A 153 6.03 2.07 -11.41
C ASN A 153 6.36 1.25 -12.67
N HIS A 154 6.68 -0.04 -12.53
CA HIS A 154 6.85 -0.93 -13.69
C HIS A 154 5.52 -1.17 -14.41
N ILE A 155 4.43 -1.32 -13.66
CA ILE A 155 3.08 -1.48 -14.23
C ILE A 155 2.67 -0.20 -14.99
N ARG A 156 2.93 0.98 -14.41
CA ARG A 156 2.67 2.28 -15.04
C ARG A 156 3.41 2.41 -16.36
N GLN A 157 4.70 2.09 -16.39
CA GLN A 157 5.53 2.15 -17.61
C GLN A 157 5.00 1.22 -18.70
N GLY A 158 4.56 0.03 -18.37
CA GLY A 158 3.98 -0.92 -19.31
C GLY A 158 2.65 -0.47 -19.90
N SER A 159 1.88 0.35 -19.18
CA SER A 159 0.59 0.87 -19.66
C SER A 159 0.70 2.04 -20.63
N TRP A 160 1.85 2.70 -20.69
CA TRP A 160 2.11 3.86 -21.55
C TRP A 160 2.82 3.50 -22.88
N SER A 161 3.13 2.22 -23.08
CA SER A 161 3.80 1.73 -24.30
C SER A 161 2.83 1.24 -25.37
#